data_eeeb3f4cc64ca5305b5cc2591ad8c9dc
#
_entry.id   eeeb3f4cc64ca5305b5cc2591ad8c9dc
#
_cell.length_a   1.000
_cell.length_b   1.000
_cell.length_c   1.000
_cell.angle_alpha   90.00
_cell.angle_beta   90.00
_cell.angle_gamma   90.00
#
_symmetry.space_group_name_H-M   'P 1'
#
loop_
_entity.id
_entity.type
_entity.pdbx_description
1 polymer ?
#
loop_
_entity_poly.entity_id
_entity_poly.type
_entity_poly.pdbx_seq_one_letter_code
_entity_poly.pdbx_strand_id
1 'polypeptide(L)'
;MFNHALLAATGVGVVVAIVAVLIVFMLLLVIMTRIKTCPSDKVLVVHGKIGKNKDGTYRSAKCMHGGVTLVVPFLQKYTFLDLTPLSISVDLKSALSKQNIRIDVPSIFTVGISTDPAIMQNAAERLLGLTLQNISELAKDIIFGQLRLVIATMDIEEINADRDKFLDAVSRNVEGELKKIGLKLINVNVTDISDESGYITALGKEAAAKAINDAKVSVAEEDRKGSVGQANAKMQERISVAEAESAAITGENKSKAEIAQSKAILREKEAESLKIAVSAEKIQEAKALEESYAAQREAEVARAEREKATREADIIVAAEIEKKKMEID
;
A
#
# COMPACT_ATOMS: atom_id res chain seq x y z
N MET A 1 -4.49 96.47 28.83
CA MET A 1 -3.73 95.35 29.44
C MET A 1 -4.46 94.01 29.35
N PHE A 2 -5.82 93.94 29.40
CA PHE A 2 -6.55 92.67 29.35
C PHE A 2 -6.42 91.92 28.02
N ASN A 3 -6.35 92.62 26.89
CA ASN A 3 -6.29 91.92 25.53
C ASN A 3 -4.90 91.26 25.26
N HIS A 4 -3.82 91.79 25.82
CA HIS A 4 -2.48 91.16 25.68
C HIS A 4 -2.34 89.92 26.53
N ALA A 5 -2.98 89.83 27.67
CA ALA A 5 -2.96 88.64 28.53
C ALA A 5 -3.84 87.52 27.91
N LEU A 6 -4.96 87.84 27.25
CA LEU A 6 -5.83 86.90 26.58
C LEU A 6 -5.19 86.36 25.32
N LEU A 7 -4.52 87.17 24.51
CA LEU A 7 -3.72 86.73 23.33
C LEU A 7 -2.51 85.86 23.71
N ALA A 8 -1.84 86.17 24.82
CA ALA A 8 -0.76 85.34 25.32
C ALA A 8 -1.24 84.01 25.86
N ALA A 9 -2.40 83.96 26.54
CA ALA A 9 -3.02 82.72 27.02
C ALA A 9 -3.52 81.82 25.86
N THR A 10 -4.07 82.37 24.77
CA THR A 10 -4.47 81.63 23.55
C THR A 10 -3.22 81.15 22.82
N GLY A 11 -2.15 81.90 22.72
CA GLY A 11 -0.88 81.50 22.10
C GLY A 11 -0.22 80.34 22.84
N VAL A 12 -0.19 80.35 24.15
CA VAL A 12 0.34 79.27 24.98
C VAL A 12 -0.55 78.02 24.84
N GLY A 13 -1.90 78.15 24.79
CA GLY A 13 -2.81 77.04 24.60
C GLY A 13 -2.63 76.37 23.24
N VAL A 14 -2.42 77.13 22.16
CA VAL A 14 -2.14 76.55 20.83
C VAL A 14 -0.79 75.84 20.80
N VAL A 15 0.23 76.37 21.40
CA VAL A 15 1.56 75.69 21.48
C VAL A 15 1.44 74.38 22.26
N VAL A 16 0.75 74.33 23.39
CA VAL A 16 0.51 73.12 24.19
C VAL A 16 -0.27 72.13 23.41
N ALA A 17 -1.30 72.55 22.64
CA ALA A 17 -2.08 71.61 21.77
C ALA A 17 -1.20 71.03 20.67
N ILE A 18 -0.35 71.82 20.01
CA ILE A 18 0.58 71.33 18.98
C ILE A 18 1.57 70.34 19.58
N VAL A 19 2.15 70.60 20.72
CA VAL A 19 3.07 69.67 21.40
C VAL A 19 2.37 68.36 21.79
N ALA A 20 1.14 68.48 22.32
CA ALA A 20 0.35 67.29 22.65
C ALA A 20 0.05 66.40 21.40
N VAL A 21 -0.30 67.01 20.27
CA VAL A 21 -0.51 66.30 19.00
C VAL A 21 0.79 65.65 18.52
N LEU A 22 1.93 66.33 18.63
CA LEU A 22 3.23 65.77 18.26
C LEU A 22 3.62 64.59 19.17
N ILE A 23 3.35 64.65 20.47
CA ILE A 23 3.59 63.54 21.41
C ILE A 23 2.70 62.34 21.07
N VAL A 24 1.41 62.58 20.81
CA VAL A 24 0.48 61.51 20.40
C VAL A 24 0.91 60.87 19.06
N PHE A 25 1.32 61.68 18.10
CA PHE A 25 1.82 61.20 16.82
C PHE A 25 3.11 60.39 16.98
N MET A 26 4.05 60.86 17.81
CA MET A 26 5.28 60.12 18.12
C MET A 26 4.98 58.80 18.84
N LEU A 27 4.03 58.78 19.77
CA LEU A 27 3.56 57.56 20.44
C LEU A 27 2.94 56.59 19.45
N LEU A 28 2.13 57.04 18.50
CA LEU A 28 1.52 56.22 17.44
C LEU A 28 2.62 55.62 16.55
N LEU A 29 3.62 56.39 16.16
CA LEU A 29 4.76 55.86 15.38
C LEU A 29 5.54 54.78 16.16
N VAL A 30 5.79 55.00 17.46
CA VAL A 30 6.43 53.98 18.30
C VAL A 30 5.59 52.71 18.39
N ILE A 31 4.28 52.82 18.55
CA ILE A 31 3.38 51.66 18.58
C ILE A 31 3.41 50.91 17.24
N MET A 32 3.34 51.63 16.11
CA MET A 32 3.40 50.98 14.77
C MET A 32 4.72 50.23 14.53
N THR A 33 5.84 50.71 15.00
CA THR A 33 7.13 50.02 14.86
C THR A 33 7.23 48.76 15.73
N ARG A 34 6.36 48.65 16.75
CA ARG A 34 6.32 47.51 17.69
C ARG A 34 5.36 46.39 17.29
N ILE A 35 4.55 46.64 16.30
CA ILE A 35 3.72 45.59 15.67
C ILE A 35 4.62 44.74 14.82
N LYS A 36 4.67 43.45 15.16
CA LYS A 36 5.41 42.43 14.39
C LYS A 36 4.46 41.45 13.78
N THR A 37 4.59 41.27 12.47
CA THR A 37 3.86 40.25 11.69
C THR A 37 4.70 39.00 11.67
N CYS A 38 4.05 37.86 11.79
CA CYS A 38 4.66 36.54 11.64
C CYS A 38 4.50 36.10 10.20
N PRO A 39 5.58 35.95 9.40
CA PRO A 39 5.49 35.32 8.09
C PRO A 39 5.03 33.87 8.18
N SER A 40 4.51 33.32 7.09
CA SER A 40 3.98 31.93 7.04
C SER A 40 5.09 30.87 7.12
N ASP A 41 6.32 31.21 6.78
CA ASP A 41 7.50 30.33 6.80
C ASP A 41 8.21 30.30 8.15
N LYS A 42 7.72 31.06 9.16
CA LYS A 42 8.37 31.19 10.48
C LYS A 42 7.38 31.12 11.63
N VAL A 43 7.90 30.81 12.79
CA VAL A 43 7.20 30.95 14.06
C VAL A 43 7.78 32.13 14.79
N LEU A 44 6.93 33.07 15.18
CA LEU A 44 7.32 34.18 16.02
C LEU A 44 7.28 33.78 17.50
N VAL A 45 8.43 33.81 18.14
CA VAL A 45 8.58 33.54 19.56
C VAL A 45 8.83 34.86 20.29
N VAL A 46 7.92 35.23 21.17
CA VAL A 46 8.08 36.37 22.07
C VAL A 46 8.47 35.84 23.45
N HIS A 47 9.56 36.33 24.01
CA HIS A 47 10.08 35.90 25.31
C HIS A 47 10.34 37.11 26.21
N GLY A 48 10.37 36.88 27.54
CA GLY A 48 10.45 37.92 28.54
C GLY A 48 9.23 37.94 29.45
N LYS A 49 8.78 39.11 29.89
CA LYS A 49 7.61 39.25 30.77
C LYS A 49 6.31 39.11 29.95
N ILE A 50 5.78 37.87 29.84
CA ILE A 50 4.66 37.55 28.94
C ILE A 50 3.31 37.42 29.69
N GLY A 51 3.33 37.40 31.02
CA GLY A 51 2.14 37.14 31.82
C GLY A 51 2.08 35.73 32.38
N LYS A 52 0.98 35.39 33.03
CA LYS A 52 0.77 34.11 33.69
C LYS A 52 -0.13 33.20 32.85
N ASN A 53 0.09 31.92 32.93
CA ASN A 53 -0.82 30.89 32.45
C ASN A 53 -2.12 30.88 33.28
N LYS A 54 -3.15 30.16 32.82
CA LYS A 54 -4.37 29.88 33.60
C LYS A 54 -4.06 29.24 34.96
N ASP A 55 -2.98 28.48 35.02
CA ASP A 55 -2.50 27.76 36.20
C ASP A 55 -1.61 28.60 37.14
N GLY A 56 -1.50 29.92 36.90
CA GLY A 56 -0.70 30.84 37.73
C GLY A 56 0.80 30.82 37.49
N THR A 57 1.32 29.91 36.68
CA THR A 57 2.74 29.84 36.30
C THR A 57 3.09 30.90 35.26
N TYR A 58 4.30 31.45 35.34
CA TYR A 58 4.79 32.40 34.33
C TYR A 58 5.09 31.65 33.02
N ARG A 59 4.64 32.19 31.89
CA ARG A 59 5.04 31.69 30.58
C ARG A 59 6.46 32.13 30.26
N SER A 60 7.31 31.18 29.87
CA SER A 60 8.68 31.44 29.43
C SER A 60 8.72 32.07 28.04
N ALA A 61 7.82 31.62 27.14
CA ALA A 61 7.70 32.11 25.77
C ALA A 61 6.23 32.08 25.30
N LYS A 62 5.89 32.96 24.35
CA LYS A 62 4.63 32.96 23.60
C LYS A 62 4.95 32.71 22.14
N CYS A 63 4.49 31.59 21.60
CA CYS A 63 4.68 31.20 20.22
C CYS A 63 3.44 31.54 19.40
N MET A 64 3.66 32.02 18.18
CA MET A 64 2.62 32.32 17.21
C MET A 64 3.07 31.90 15.83
N HIS A 65 2.20 31.18 15.13
CA HIS A 65 2.35 30.91 13.70
C HIS A 65 1.28 31.69 12.94
N GLY A 66 1.73 32.63 12.12
CA GLY A 66 0.84 33.58 11.45
C GLY A 66 0.28 34.65 12.38
N GLY A 67 -0.28 35.72 11.80
CA GLY A 67 -0.91 36.81 12.50
C GLY A 67 0.06 37.91 12.95
N VAL A 68 -0.42 38.73 13.88
CA VAL A 68 0.25 39.96 14.31
C VAL A 68 0.29 40.03 15.83
N THR A 69 1.41 40.46 16.40
CA THR A 69 1.54 40.65 17.85
C THR A 69 2.26 41.98 18.16
N LEU A 70 1.87 42.57 19.27
CA LEU A 70 2.55 43.75 19.80
C LEU A 70 3.63 43.30 20.79
N VAL A 71 4.85 43.70 20.53
CA VAL A 71 6.02 43.44 21.41
C VAL A 71 6.32 44.67 22.25
N VAL A 72 6.19 44.55 23.58
CA VAL A 72 6.46 45.65 24.50
C VAL A 72 7.97 45.86 24.64
N PRO A 73 8.49 47.05 24.32
CA PRO A 73 9.92 47.35 24.45
C PRO A 73 10.39 47.19 25.90
N PHE A 74 11.66 46.87 26.07
CA PHE A 74 12.35 46.65 27.37
C PHE A 74 11.88 45.40 28.15
N LEU A 75 10.61 45.00 28.05
CA LEU A 75 10.05 43.85 28.78
C LEU A 75 10.02 42.57 27.97
N GLN A 76 9.96 42.69 26.64
CA GLN A 76 9.82 41.56 25.72
C GLN A 76 10.83 41.66 24.59
N LYS A 77 11.33 40.51 24.18
CA LYS A 77 12.12 40.31 22.96
C LYS A 77 11.39 39.34 22.04
N TYR A 78 11.67 39.41 20.76
CA TYR A 78 11.12 38.48 19.80
C TYR A 78 12.23 37.82 18.97
N THR A 79 12.01 36.58 18.57
CA THR A 79 12.91 35.83 17.69
C THR A 79 12.06 35.00 16.76
N PHE A 80 12.55 34.79 15.56
CA PHE A 80 11.88 33.90 14.60
C PHE A 80 12.54 32.52 14.63
N LEU A 81 11.75 31.47 14.64
CA LEU A 81 12.16 30.13 14.35
C LEU A 81 11.73 29.75 12.91
N ASP A 82 12.64 29.26 12.14
CA ASP A 82 12.43 28.89 10.73
C ASP A 82 11.72 27.53 10.65
N LEU A 83 10.63 27.46 9.87
CA LEU A 83 9.85 26.23 9.65
C LEU A 83 10.40 25.38 8.50
N THR A 84 11.50 25.79 7.88
CA THR A 84 12.11 25.05 6.77
C THR A 84 12.40 23.62 7.18
N PRO A 85 11.89 22.60 6.44
CA PRO A 85 12.18 21.22 6.74
C PRO A 85 13.68 20.91 6.63
N LEU A 86 14.18 20.12 7.56
CA LEU A 86 15.55 19.65 7.61
C LEU A 86 15.60 18.19 7.19
N SER A 87 16.43 17.86 6.21
CA SER A 87 16.73 16.50 5.81
C SER A 87 17.96 16.01 6.56
N ILE A 88 17.78 14.96 7.36
CA ILE A 88 18.81 14.38 8.24
C ILE A 88 19.13 12.98 7.75
N SER A 89 20.34 12.80 7.27
CA SER A 89 20.86 11.48 6.92
C SER A 89 21.43 10.82 8.18
N VAL A 90 20.90 9.63 8.49
CA VAL A 90 21.32 8.79 9.61
C VAL A 90 21.84 7.47 9.05
N ASP A 91 23.14 7.30 9.10
CA ASP A 91 23.81 6.07 8.69
C ASP A 91 24.11 5.23 9.93
N LEU A 92 23.12 4.43 10.34
CA LEU A 92 23.24 3.55 11.50
C LEU A 92 23.96 2.28 11.11
N LYS A 93 25.15 2.09 11.63
CA LYS A 93 26.01 0.93 11.39
C LYS A 93 26.10 -0.01 12.60
N SER A 94 26.20 -1.31 12.30
CA SER A 94 26.41 -2.39 13.29
C SER A 94 25.41 -2.35 14.46
N ALA A 95 24.14 -2.01 14.18
CA ALA A 95 23.08 -2.09 15.17
C ALA A 95 22.71 -3.55 15.43
N LEU A 96 22.53 -3.94 16.68
CA LEU A 96 22.12 -5.28 17.04
C LEU A 96 20.60 -5.41 16.99
N SER A 97 20.12 -6.39 16.21
CA SER A 97 18.72 -6.82 16.23
C SER A 97 18.41 -7.60 17.52
N LYS A 98 17.15 -7.92 17.72
CA LYS A 98 16.70 -8.78 18.84
C LYS A 98 17.39 -10.15 18.84
N GLN A 99 17.80 -10.66 17.68
CA GLN A 99 18.53 -11.93 17.49
C GLN A 99 20.05 -11.77 17.63
N ASN A 100 20.57 -10.62 18.08
CA ASN A 100 21.99 -10.27 18.16
C ASN A 100 22.74 -10.29 16.81
N ILE A 101 22.05 -10.12 15.69
CA ILE A 101 22.64 -9.96 14.38
C ILE A 101 22.90 -8.47 14.15
N ARG A 102 24.10 -8.15 13.64
CA ARG A 102 24.48 -6.76 13.32
C ARG A 102 23.96 -6.38 11.96
N ILE A 103 23.19 -5.28 11.95
CA ILE A 103 22.61 -4.73 10.72
C ILE A 103 22.99 -3.28 10.53
N ASP A 104 23.10 -2.88 9.29
CA ASP A 104 23.27 -1.51 8.84
C ASP A 104 21.95 -1.01 8.25
N VAL A 105 21.49 0.13 8.75
CA VAL A 105 20.20 0.73 8.36
C VAL A 105 20.42 2.19 8.00
N PRO A 106 20.87 2.48 6.78
CA PRO A 106 20.94 3.84 6.30
C PRO A 106 19.53 4.40 6.05
N SER A 107 19.28 5.59 6.58
CA SER A 107 17.95 6.19 6.55
C SER A 107 18.01 7.72 6.46
N ILE A 108 16.97 8.30 5.88
CA ILE A 108 16.81 9.73 5.72
C ILE A 108 15.51 10.16 6.40
N PHE A 109 15.64 11.08 7.35
CA PHE A 109 14.52 11.66 8.08
C PHE A 109 14.32 13.10 7.68
N THR A 110 13.10 13.46 7.34
CA THR A 110 12.73 14.86 7.14
C THR A 110 11.96 15.32 8.37
N VAL A 111 12.51 16.31 9.05
CA VAL A 111 11.94 16.88 10.27
C VAL A 111 11.73 18.37 10.10
N GLY A 112 10.81 18.93 10.86
CA GLY A 112 10.57 20.39 10.89
C GLY A 112 10.07 20.82 12.25
N ILE A 113 10.08 22.12 12.51
CA ILE A 113 9.50 22.69 13.72
C ILE A 113 7.98 22.51 13.65
N SER A 114 7.37 22.04 14.73
CA SER A 114 5.93 21.83 14.79
C SER A 114 5.17 23.15 14.89
N THR A 115 4.06 23.24 14.17
CA THR A 115 3.10 24.35 14.26
C THR A 115 1.99 24.10 15.27
N ASP A 116 1.97 22.92 15.92
CA ASP A 116 1.04 22.61 17.01
C ASP A 116 1.39 23.47 18.23
N PRO A 117 0.43 24.25 18.79
CA PRO A 117 0.67 25.16 19.90
C PRO A 117 1.35 24.52 21.11
N ALA A 118 1.02 23.27 21.44
CA ALA A 118 1.60 22.57 22.57
C ALA A 118 3.07 22.18 22.33
N ILE A 119 3.36 21.69 21.12
CA ILE A 119 4.70 21.23 20.73
C ILE A 119 5.60 22.45 20.42
N MET A 120 5.05 23.49 19.82
CA MET A 120 5.73 24.74 19.49
C MET A 120 6.29 25.44 20.73
N GLN A 121 5.63 25.29 21.88
CA GLN A 121 6.15 25.79 23.16
C GLN A 121 7.48 25.10 23.51
N ASN A 122 7.58 23.80 23.34
CA ASN A 122 8.81 23.04 23.58
C ASN A 122 9.93 23.49 22.63
N ALA A 123 9.61 23.76 21.35
CA ALA A 123 10.57 24.30 20.39
C ALA A 123 11.13 25.65 20.84
N ALA A 124 10.26 26.54 21.32
CA ALA A 124 10.69 27.84 21.82
C ALA A 124 11.57 27.75 23.06
N GLU A 125 11.32 26.78 23.93
CA GLU A 125 12.11 26.63 25.16
C GLU A 125 13.47 25.96 24.94
N ARG A 126 13.58 25.11 23.92
CA ARG A 126 14.74 24.23 23.74
C ARG A 126 15.58 24.55 22.50
N LEU A 127 14.95 25.08 21.45
CA LEU A 127 15.62 25.35 20.17
C LEU A 127 15.91 26.81 19.92
N LEU A 128 15.36 27.72 20.75
CA LEU A 128 15.57 29.15 20.58
C LEU A 128 17.06 29.51 20.73
N GLY A 129 17.60 30.17 19.72
CA GLY A 129 19.01 30.56 19.69
C GLY A 129 19.96 29.50 19.10
N LEU A 130 19.48 28.31 18.80
CA LEU A 130 20.27 27.31 18.07
C LEU A 130 20.28 27.63 16.58
N THR A 131 21.38 27.31 15.93
CA THR A 131 21.44 27.29 14.45
C THR A 131 20.74 26.10 13.90
N LEU A 132 20.29 26.13 12.63
CA LEU A 132 19.67 25.00 11.95
C LEU A 132 20.59 23.75 11.97
N GLN A 133 21.91 23.98 11.91
CA GLN A 133 22.87 22.89 12.00
C GLN A 133 22.85 22.21 13.37
N ASN A 134 22.85 22.97 14.44
CA ASN A 134 22.80 22.43 15.81
C ASN A 134 21.46 21.70 16.07
N ILE A 135 20.36 22.22 15.50
CA ILE A 135 19.05 21.56 15.57
C ILE A 135 19.08 20.24 14.81
N SER A 136 19.72 20.20 13.63
CA SER A 136 19.90 18.99 12.84
C SER A 136 20.74 17.93 13.58
N GLU A 137 21.83 18.33 14.22
CA GLU A 137 22.69 17.44 15.01
C GLU A 137 21.94 16.89 16.23
N LEU A 138 21.24 17.73 16.97
CA LEU A 138 20.42 17.31 18.11
C LEU A 138 19.33 16.31 17.67
N ALA A 139 18.63 16.59 16.58
CA ALA A 139 17.61 15.70 16.05
C ALA A 139 18.23 14.38 15.56
N LYS A 140 19.41 14.42 14.91
CA LYS A 140 20.15 13.25 14.46
C LYS A 140 20.48 12.31 15.62
N ASP A 141 20.99 12.84 16.73
CA ASP A 141 21.36 12.05 17.91
C ASP A 141 20.12 11.37 18.53
N ILE A 142 19.00 12.06 18.60
CA ILE A 142 17.74 11.49 19.08
C ILE A 142 17.25 10.38 18.14
N ILE A 143 17.23 10.64 16.84
CA ILE A 143 16.80 9.67 15.83
C ILE A 143 17.69 8.42 15.88
N PHE A 144 19.00 8.63 15.96
CA PHE A 144 19.98 7.55 16.07
C PHE A 144 19.70 6.65 17.27
N GLY A 145 19.45 7.25 18.44
CA GLY A 145 19.12 6.51 19.66
C GLY A 145 17.82 5.72 19.55
N GLN A 146 16.76 6.34 18.99
CA GLN A 146 15.47 5.69 18.82
C GLN A 146 15.49 4.60 17.76
N LEU A 147 16.21 4.82 16.66
CA LEU A 147 16.36 3.82 15.61
C LEU A 147 17.05 2.56 16.16
N ARG A 148 18.13 2.74 16.95
CA ARG A 148 18.83 1.63 17.62
C ARG A 148 17.92 0.88 18.59
N LEU A 149 17.07 1.60 19.32
CA LEU A 149 16.11 0.99 20.24
C LEU A 149 15.08 0.12 19.50
N VAL A 150 14.50 0.66 18.42
CA VAL A 150 13.52 -0.09 17.61
C VAL A 150 14.14 -1.34 17.02
N ILE A 151 15.34 -1.25 16.43
CA ILE A 151 16.05 -2.39 15.86
C ILE A 151 16.31 -3.47 16.92
N ALA A 152 16.68 -3.09 18.13
CA ALA A 152 16.92 -4.04 19.22
C ALA A 152 15.64 -4.77 19.69
N THR A 153 14.46 -4.28 19.35
CA THR A 153 13.19 -4.90 19.73
C THR A 153 12.57 -5.77 18.63
N MET A 154 13.05 -5.71 17.40
CA MET A 154 12.52 -6.41 16.24
C MET A 154 13.43 -7.52 15.75
N ASP A 155 12.86 -8.59 15.21
CA ASP A 155 13.59 -9.65 14.54
C ASP A 155 14.00 -9.20 13.13
N ILE A 156 15.15 -9.66 12.65
CA ILE A 156 15.69 -9.25 11.34
C ILE A 156 14.78 -9.66 10.18
N GLU A 157 14.12 -10.80 10.33
CA GLU A 157 13.12 -11.29 9.37
C GLU A 157 11.94 -10.35 9.27
N GLU A 158 11.44 -9.85 10.40
CA GLU A 158 10.33 -8.91 10.50
C GLU A 158 10.70 -7.55 9.88
N ILE A 159 11.91 -7.06 10.16
CA ILE A 159 12.43 -5.80 9.58
C ILE A 159 12.55 -5.90 8.04
N ASN A 160 12.95 -7.05 7.52
CA ASN A 160 13.16 -7.24 6.08
C ASN A 160 11.86 -7.58 5.33
N ALA A 161 10.97 -8.40 5.93
CA ALA A 161 9.74 -8.85 5.29
C ALA A 161 8.61 -7.81 5.35
N ASP A 162 8.51 -7.05 6.45
CA ASP A 162 7.44 -6.07 6.69
C ASP A 162 8.04 -4.69 6.96
N ARG A 163 8.53 -4.06 5.89
CA ARG A 163 9.11 -2.71 5.96
C ARG A 163 8.14 -1.67 6.51
N ASP A 164 6.85 -1.80 6.22
CA ASP A 164 5.84 -0.85 6.67
C ASP A 164 5.69 -0.88 8.18
N LYS A 165 5.66 -2.08 8.77
CA LYS A 165 5.62 -2.26 10.21
C LYS A 165 6.86 -1.68 10.91
N PHE A 166 8.03 -1.88 10.31
CA PHE A 166 9.29 -1.31 10.81
C PHE A 166 9.25 0.23 10.73
N LEU A 167 8.85 0.81 9.60
CA LEU A 167 8.72 2.25 9.42
C LEU A 167 7.72 2.87 10.40
N ASP A 168 6.59 2.21 10.64
CA ASP A 168 5.60 2.63 11.62
C ASP A 168 6.16 2.63 13.05
N ALA A 169 6.89 1.59 13.43
CA ALA A 169 7.52 1.50 14.73
C ALA A 169 8.58 2.60 14.92
N VAL A 170 9.43 2.82 13.92
CA VAL A 170 10.43 3.89 13.90
C VAL A 170 9.75 5.25 13.98
N SER A 171 8.75 5.50 13.15
CA SER A 171 8.04 6.78 13.10
C SER A 171 7.42 7.14 14.44
N ARG A 172 6.72 6.21 15.08
CA ARG A 172 6.08 6.45 16.40
C ARG A 172 7.09 6.76 17.49
N ASN A 173 8.18 5.99 17.57
CA ASN A 173 9.20 6.20 18.60
C ASN A 173 9.95 7.51 18.37
N VAL A 174 10.40 7.76 17.14
CA VAL A 174 11.11 8.98 16.77
C VAL A 174 10.24 10.21 16.95
N GLU A 175 8.98 10.18 16.48
CA GLU A 175 8.05 11.29 16.60
C GLU A 175 7.78 11.64 18.07
N GLY A 176 7.63 10.62 18.92
CA GLY A 176 7.42 10.80 20.36
C GLY A 176 8.56 11.59 21.03
N GLU A 177 9.80 11.28 20.71
CA GLU A 177 10.96 11.99 21.27
C GLU A 177 11.19 13.36 20.62
N LEU A 178 10.99 13.48 19.31
CA LEU A 178 11.12 14.75 18.61
C LEU A 178 10.09 15.78 19.09
N LYS A 179 8.87 15.36 19.41
CA LYS A 179 7.83 16.24 20.00
C LYS A 179 8.26 16.84 21.34
N LYS A 180 9.05 16.15 22.14
CA LYS A 180 9.55 16.66 23.42
C LYS A 180 10.49 17.84 23.25
N ILE A 181 11.17 17.94 22.11
CA ILE A 181 12.05 19.08 21.77
C ILE A 181 11.39 20.08 20.82
N GLY A 182 10.14 19.86 20.43
CA GLY A 182 9.39 20.78 19.57
C GLY A 182 9.49 20.53 18.08
N LEU A 183 10.05 19.39 17.66
CA LEU A 183 10.14 18.96 16.28
C LEU A 183 9.01 18.01 15.93
N LYS A 184 8.62 18.02 14.66
CA LYS A 184 7.68 17.07 14.05
C LYS A 184 8.40 16.28 12.98
N LEU A 185 8.16 14.98 12.98
CA LEU A 185 8.57 14.11 11.88
C LEU A 185 7.62 14.32 10.70
N ILE A 186 8.17 14.60 9.52
CA ILE A 186 7.42 14.83 8.28
C ILE A 186 7.45 13.57 7.42
N ASN A 187 8.65 13.00 7.25
CA ASN A 187 8.85 11.80 6.43
C ASN A 187 10.02 10.97 6.94
N VAL A 188 9.92 9.65 6.75
CA VAL A 188 11.00 8.69 6.97
C VAL A 188 11.20 7.88 5.71
N ASN A 189 12.43 7.75 5.28
CA ASN A 189 12.83 6.89 4.18
C ASN A 189 14.00 6.02 4.65
N VAL A 190 13.83 4.70 4.62
CA VAL A 190 14.87 3.72 4.89
C VAL A 190 15.31 3.12 3.57
N THR A 191 16.60 3.18 3.30
CA THR A 191 17.20 2.56 2.11
C THR A 191 17.45 1.06 2.33
N ASP A 192 18.35 0.46 1.58
CA ASP A 192 18.57 -0.97 1.69
C ASP A 192 19.24 -1.33 3.01
N ILE A 193 18.62 -2.28 3.71
CA ILE A 193 19.12 -2.84 4.96
C ILE A 193 20.10 -3.95 4.62
N SER A 194 21.27 -3.93 5.23
CA SER A 194 22.29 -4.93 5.03
C SER A 194 22.81 -5.47 6.37
N ASP A 195 23.40 -6.64 6.35
CA ASP A 195 24.03 -7.25 7.51
C ASP A 195 25.44 -7.74 7.18
N GLU A 196 26.35 -7.67 8.15
CA GLU A 196 27.73 -8.12 7.99
C GLU A 196 27.86 -9.65 7.84
N SER A 197 26.89 -10.41 8.36
CA SER A 197 26.90 -11.88 8.38
C SER A 197 26.38 -12.53 7.11
N GLY A 198 25.74 -11.77 6.20
CA GLY A 198 25.09 -12.30 4.99
C GLY A 198 23.76 -13.03 5.27
N TYR A 199 23.20 -12.87 6.47
CA TYR A 199 21.95 -13.52 6.87
C TYR A 199 20.76 -13.08 6.02
N ILE A 200 20.62 -11.77 5.77
CA ILE A 200 19.55 -11.23 4.90
C ILE A 200 19.66 -11.80 3.49
N THR A 201 20.89 -11.92 2.98
CA THR A 201 21.13 -12.52 1.65
C THR A 201 20.74 -14.01 1.62
N ALA A 202 21.07 -14.76 2.67
CA ALA A 202 20.70 -16.16 2.79
C ALA A 202 19.19 -16.35 2.89
N LEU A 203 18.51 -15.55 3.70
CA LEU A 203 17.05 -15.52 3.84
C LEU A 203 16.35 -15.19 2.51
N GLY A 204 16.89 -14.23 1.76
CA GLY A 204 16.41 -13.91 0.42
C GLY A 204 16.53 -15.06 -0.57
N LYS A 205 17.64 -15.80 -0.53
CA LYS A 205 17.84 -17.02 -1.36
C LYS A 205 16.85 -18.13 -0.99
N GLU A 206 16.63 -18.35 0.30
CA GLU A 206 15.63 -19.33 0.77
C GLU A 206 14.22 -18.98 0.33
N ALA A 207 13.79 -17.71 0.55
CA ALA A 207 12.50 -17.22 0.11
C ALA A 207 12.32 -17.33 -1.42
N ALA A 208 13.35 -16.99 -2.19
CA ALA A 208 13.34 -17.11 -3.64
C ALA A 208 13.24 -18.58 -4.08
N ALA A 209 14.00 -19.47 -3.46
CA ALA A 209 13.94 -20.92 -3.78
C ALA A 209 12.55 -21.50 -3.47
N LYS A 210 11.96 -21.15 -2.33
CA LYS A 210 10.61 -21.55 -1.95
C LYS A 210 9.58 -21.03 -2.96
N ALA A 211 9.60 -19.75 -3.28
CA ALA A 211 8.68 -19.15 -4.25
C ALA A 211 8.78 -19.79 -5.65
N ILE A 212 10.00 -20.10 -6.11
CA ILE A 212 10.23 -20.79 -7.36
C ILE A 212 9.64 -22.22 -7.33
N ASN A 213 9.81 -22.92 -6.21
CA ASN A 213 9.26 -24.28 -6.07
C ASN A 213 7.73 -24.27 -5.99
N ASP A 214 7.13 -23.33 -5.24
CA ASP A 214 5.69 -23.17 -5.16
C ASP A 214 5.08 -22.81 -6.53
N ALA A 215 5.75 -21.94 -7.28
CA ALA A 215 5.36 -21.59 -8.64
C ALA A 215 5.42 -22.81 -9.59
N LYS A 216 6.47 -23.64 -9.51
CA LYS A 216 6.58 -24.88 -10.32
C LYS A 216 5.47 -25.87 -10.00
N VAL A 217 5.14 -26.05 -8.72
CA VAL A 217 4.04 -26.92 -8.29
C VAL A 217 2.71 -26.39 -8.83
N SER A 218 2.46 -25.09 -8.69
CA SER A 218 1.25 -24.45 -9.19
C SER A 218 1.10 -24.61 -10.72
N VAL A 219 2.16 -24.38 -11.48
CA VAL A 219 2.15 -24.59 -12.94
C VAL A 219 1.86 -26.04 -13.29
N ALA A 220 2.50 -27.01 -12.62
CA ALA A 220 2.26 -28.43 -12.88
C ALA A 220 0.81 -28.84 -12.55
N GLU A 221 0.21 -28.27 -11.51
CA GLU A 221 -1.20 -28.49 -11.17
C GLU A 221 -2.16 -27.92 -12.23
N GLU A 222 -1.89 -26.72 -12.71
CA GLU A 222 -2.72 -26.10 -13.76
C GLU A 222 -2.57 -26.82 -15.10
N ASP A 223 -1.37 -27.26 -15.47
CA ASP A 223 -1.14 -28.08 -16.66
C ASP A 223 -1.90 -29.42 -16.59
N ARG A 224 -1.90 -30.05 -15.42
CA ARG A 224 -2.70 -31.27 -15.17
C ARG A 224 -4.21 -31.02 -15.32
N LYS A 225 -4.72 -29.94 -14.69
CA LYS A 225 -6.14 -29.55 -14.81
C LYS A 225 -6.51 -29.24 -16.27
N GLY A 226 -5.66 -28.51 -16.96
CA GLY A 226 -5.82 -28.19 -18.38
C GLY A 226 -5.90 -29.43 -19.24
N SER A 227 -4.99 -30.40 -19.04
CA SER A 227 -4.97 -31.67 -19.77
C SER A 227 -6.21 -32.52 -19.51
N VAL A 228 -6.65 -32.64 -18.27
CA VAL A 228 -7.89 -33.33 -17.88
C VAL A 228 -9.12 -32.61 -18.45
N GLY A 229 -9.16 -31.28 -18.38
CA GLY A 229 -10.24 -30.50 -18.97
C GLY A 229 -10.37 -30.69 -20.49
N GLN A 230 -9.22 -30.69 -21.18
CA GLN A 230 -9.18 -30.91 -22.63
C GLN A 230 -9.64 -32.34 -23.01
N ALA A 231 -9.21 -33.38 -22.25
CA ALA A 231 -9.64 -34.73 -22.45
C ALA A 231 -11.16 -34.90 -22.25
N ASN A 232 -11.70 -34.28 -21.20
CA ASN A 232 -13.14 -34.30 -20.92
C ASN A 232 -13.97 -33.56 -22.00
N ALA A 233 -13.50 -32.39 -22.45
CA ALA A 233 -14.15 -31.63 -23.52
C ALA A 233 -14.18 -32.46 -24.84
N LYS A 234 -13.07 -33.11 -25.18
CA LYS A 234 -12.96 -33.94 -26.35
C LYS A 234 -13.84 -35.20 -26.26
N MET A 235 -13.98 -35.76 -25.05
CA MET A 235 -14.91 -36.85 -24.80
C MET A 235 -16.36 -36.40 -24.99
N GLN A 236 -16.73 -35.23 -24.43
CA GLN A 236 -18.08 -34.69 -24.58
C GLN A 236 -18.43 -34.33 -26.02
N GLU A 237 -17.49 -33.79 -26.77
CA GLU A 237 -17.62 -33.53 -28.20
C GLU A 237 -17.92 -34.81 -28.97
N ARG A 238 -17.16 -35.88 -28.72
CA ARG A 238 -17.39 -37.20 -29.39
C ARG A 238 -18.75 -37.82 -29.07
N ILE A 239 -19.18 -37.70 -27.80
CA ILE A 239 -20.51 -38.16 -27.39
C ILE A 239 -21.59 -37.36 -28.11
N SER A 240 -21.50 -36.05 -28.14
CA SER A 240 -22.47 -35.18 -28.82
C SER A 240 -22.54 -35.43 -30.32
N VAL A 241 -21.40 -35.66 -30.97
CA VAL A 241 -21.33 -35.97 -32.40
C VAL A 241 -21.97 -37.35 -32.67
N ALA A 242 -21.67 -38.37 -31.84
CA ALA A 242 -22.25 -39.69 -32.00
C ALA A 242 -23.78 -39.72 -31.77
N GLU A 243 -24.25 -38.94 -30.77
CA GLU A 243 -25.69 -38.75 -30.53
C GLU A 243 -26.41 -38.05 -31.70
N ALA A 244 -25.80 -36.99 -32.24
CA ALA A 244 -26.35 -36.26 -33.38
C ALA A 244 -26.38 -37.13 -34.65
N GLU A 245 -25.34 -37.93 -34.89
CA GLU A 245 -25.24 -38.85 -36.03
C GLU A 245 -26.27 -39.99 -35.90
N SER A 246 -26.41 -40.58 -34.71
CA SER A 246 -27.44 -41.58 -34.41
C SER A 246 -28.86 -41.02 -34.61
N ALA A 247 -29.13 -39.80 -34.15
CA ALA A 247 -30.41 -39.11 -34.35
C ALA A 247 -30.69 -38.83 -35.83
N ALA A 248 -29.66 -38.43 -36.60
CA ALA A 248 -29.79 -38.16 -38.03
C ALA A 248 -30.12 -39.47 -38.82
N ILE A 249 -29.40 -40.56 -38.51
CA ILE A 249 -29.63 -41.89 -39.15
C ILE A 249 -31.04 -42.43 -38.80
N THR A 250 -31.45 -42.22 -37.51
CA THR A 250 -32.79 -42.61 -37.06
C THR A 250 -33.88 -41.81 -37.80
N GLY A 251 -33.68 -40.50 -37.94
CA GLY A 251 -34.57 -39.62 -38.70
C GLY A 251 -34.64 -39.97 -40.18
N GLU A 252 -33.48 -40.27 -40.79
CA GLU A 252 -33.40 -40.72 -42.19
C GLU A 252 -34.12 -42.05 -42.41
N ASN A 253 -33.89 -42.98 -41.48
CA ASN A 253 -34.54 -44.29 -41.55
C ASN A 253 -36.07 -44.22 -41.35
N LYS A 254 -36.52 -43.33 -40.43
CA LYS A 254 -37.95 -43.06 -40.26
C LYS A 254 -38.56 -42.41 -41.49
N SER A 255 -37.90 -41.43 -42.08
CA SER A 255 -38.36 -40.82 -43.33
C SER A 255 -38.37 -41.83 -44.50
N LYS A 256 -37.33 -42.68 -44.59
CA LYS A 256 -37.32 -43.79 -45.59
C LYS A 256 -38.42 -44.79 -45.33
N ALA A 257 -38.73 -45.14 -44.08
CA ALA A 257 -39.84 -46.03 -43.71
C ALA A 257 -41.20 -45.42 -44.07
N GLU A 258 -41.40 -44.11 -43.79
CA GLU A 258 -42.62 -43.39 -44.15
C GLU A 258 -42.83 -43.35 -45.69
N ILE A 259 -41.73 -43.08 -46.42
CA ILE A 259 -41.74 -43.08 -47.87
C ILE A 259 -42.04 -44.49 -48.41
N ALA A 260 -41.39 -45.51 -47.77
CA ALA A 260 -41.63 -46.95 -48.16
C ALA A 260 -43.09 -47.36 -47.86
N GLN A 261 -43.64 -46.93 -46.72
CA GLN A 261 -45.00 -47.14 -46.31
C GLN A 261 -46.01 -46.47 -47.27
N SER A 262 -45.76 -45.21 -47.64
CA SER A 262 -46.54 -44.48 -48.62
C SER A 262 -46.51 -45.15 -50.00
N LYS A 263 -45.33 -45.65 -50.40
CA LYS A 263 -45.20 -46.45 -51.65
C LYS A 263 -45.85 -47.77 -51.54
N ALA A 264 -45.86 -48.43 -50.38
CA ALA A 264 -46.56 -49.72 -50.17
C ALA A 264 -48.09 -49.50 -50.23
N ILE A 265 -48.60 -48.50 -49.61
CA ILE A 265 -50.02 -48.10 -49.66
C ILE A 265 -50.44 -47.71 -51.09
N LEU A 266 -49.56 -47.05 -51.82
CA LEU A 266 -49.80 -46.75 -53.23
C LEU A 266 -49.82 -48.02 -54.09
N ARG A 267 -48.90 -48.95 -53.80
CA ARG A 267 -48.85 -50.26 -54.51
C ARG A 267 -49.94 -51.21 -54.05
N GLU A 268 -50.38 -51.14 -52.77
CA GLU A 268 -51.55 -51.88 -52.27
C GLU A 268 -52.84 -51.46 -52.97
N LYS A 269 -52.90 -50.20 -53.38
CA LYS A 269 -53.99 -49.72 -54.23
C LYS A 269 -53.88 -50.15 -55.71
N GLU A 270 -52.68 -50.48 -56.13
CA GLU A 270 -52.40 -50.86 -57.53
C GLU A 270 -52.29 -52.37 -57.79
N ALA A 271 -51.99 -53.16 -56.79
CA ALA A 271 -51.84 -54.60 -56.92
C ALA A 271 -51.99 -55.31 -55.58
N GLU A 272 -52.86 -56.29 -55.49
CA GLU A 272 -53.02 -57.30 -54.42
C GLU A 272 -51.77 -58.11 -54.19
N SER A 273 -50.75 -57.64 -53.48
CA SER A 273 -49.68 -58.53 -53.09
C SER A 273 -49.06 -58.27 -51.74
N LEU A 274 -49.35 -59.11 -50.88
CA LEU A 274 -49.08 -59.32 -49.48
C LEU A 274 -47.61 -59.67 -49.16
N LYS A 275 -46.57 -59.24 -49.86
CA LYS A 275 -45.20 -59.79 -49.63
C LYS A 275 -44.13 -58.89 -49.17
N ILE A 276 -44.38 -57.58 -48.88
CA ILE A 276 -43.30 -56.65 -48.61
C ILE A 276 -43.19 -56.25 -47.12
N ALA A 277 -44.19 -56.53 -46.30
CA ALA A 277 -44.17 -56.13 -44.88
C ALA A 277 -43.11 -56.89 -44.05
N VAL A 278 -42.80 -58.09 -44.32
CA VAL A 278 -41.92 -58.94 -43.48
C VAL A 278 -40.41 -58.67 -43.70
N SER A 279 -40.02 -58.16 -44.89
CA SER A 279 -38.60 -57.86 -45.12
C SER A 279 -38.14 -56.55 -44.53
N ALA A 280 -39.03 -55.54 -44.32
CA ALA A 280 -38.69 -54.25 -43.73
C ALA A 280 -38.44 -54.37 -42.24
N GLU A 281 -39.19 -55.23 -41.54
CA GLU A 281 -39.07 -55.42 -40.08
C GLU A 281 -37.72 -56.06 -39.69
N LYS A 282 -37.23 -57.05 -40.46
CA LYS A 282 -35.91 -57.66 -40.20
C LYS A 282 -34.70 -56.72 -40.46
N ILE A 283 -34.84 -55.76 -41.37
CA ILE A 283 -33.78 -54.81 -41.66
C ILE A 283 -33.64 -53.75 -40.53
N GLN A 284 -34.77 -53.39 -39.93
CA GLN A 284 -34.74 -52.45 -38.79
C GLN A 284 -34.15 -53.05 -37.51
N GLU A 285 -34.48 -54.32 -37.19
CA GLU A 285 -33.89 -55.00 -36.03
C GLU A 285 -32.39 -55.23 -36.20
N ALA A 286 -31.90 -55.53 -37.37
CA ALA A 286 -30.48 -55.74 -37.64
C ALA A 286 -29.67 -54.38 -37.51
N LYS A 287 -30.24 -53.26 -37.99
CA LYS A 287 -29.61 -51.96 -37.91
C LYS A 287 -29.59 -51.40 -36.48
N ALA A 288 -30.69 -51.55 -35.71
CA ALA A 288 -30.74 -51.10 -34.30
C ALA A 288 -29.75 -51.92 -33.47
N LEU A 289 -29.50 -53.16 -33.76
CA LEU A 289 -28.49 -53.97 -33.08
C LEU A 289 -27.07 -53.53 -33.42
N GLU A 290 -26.78 -53.16 -34.67
CA GLU A 290 -25.47 -52.67 -35.14
C GLU A 290 -25.14 -51.30 -34.57
N GLU A 291 -26.12 -50.39 -34.52
CA GLU A 291 -25.94 -49.04 -33.91
C GLU A 291 -25.69 -49.10 -32.39
N SER A 292 -26.37 -50.00 -31.65
CA SER A 292 -26.16 -50.16 -30.20
C SER A 292 -24.75 -50.70 -29.88
N TYR A 293 -24.22 -51.61 -30.70
CA TYR A 293 -22.84 -52.12 -30.53
C TYR A 293 -21.77 -51.10 -30.95
N ALA A 294 -22.01 -50.28 -31.96
CA ALA A 294 -21.10 -49.21 -32.35
C ALA A 294 -20.96 -48.13 -31.25
N ALA A 295 -22.09 -47.68 -30.67
CA ALA A 295 -22.08 -46.71 -29.58
C ALA A 295 -21.43 -47.22 -28.28
N GLN A 296 -21.63 -48.51 -27.95
CA GLN A 296 -20.94 -49.12 -26.80
C GLN A 296 -19.43 -49.21 -27.01
N ARG A 297 -18.98 -49.54 -28.23
CA ARG A 297 -17.56 -49.65 -28.56
C ARG A 297 -16.83 -48.31 -28.48
N GLU A 298 -17.43 -47.21 -28.95
CA GLU A 298 -16.87 -45.86 -28.84
C GLU A 298 -16.80 -45.38 -27.38
N ALA A 299 -17.81 -45.70 -26.55
CA ALA A 299 -17.80 -45.38 -25.13
C ALA A 299 -16.70 -46.10 -24.34
N GLU A 300 -16.39 -47.36 -24.70
CA GLU A 300 -15.29 -48.13 -24.10
C GLU A 300 -13.91 -47.59 -24.51
N VAL A 301 -13.72 -47.21 -25.77
CA VAL A 301 -12.44 -46.59 -26.25
C VAL A 301 -12.18 -45.27 -25.54
N ALA A 302 -13.19 -44.40 -25.38
CA ALA A 302 -13.08 -43.13 -24.67
C ALA A 302 -12.77 -43.32 -23.17
N ARG A 303 -13.27 -44.39 -22.53
CA ARG A 303 -12.92 -44.75 -21.15
C ARG A 303 -11.47 -45.21 -21.03
N ALA A 304 -11.01 -46.05 -21.96
CA ALA A 304 -9.63 -46.56 -21.95
C ALA A 304 -8.59 -45.45 -22.18
N GLU A 305 -8.87 -44.47 -23.07
CA GLU A 305 -7.98 -43.33 -23.31
C GLU A 305 -7.89 -42.38 -22.07
N ARG A 306 -9.03 -42.14 -21.41
CA ARG A 306 -9.04 -41.35 -20.16
C ARG A 306 -8.22 -42.02 -19.05
N GLU A 307 -8.37 -43.32 -18.88
CA GLU A 307 -7.63 -44.07 -17.86
C GLU A 307 -6.12 -44.10 -18.16
N LYS A 308 -5.75 -44.17 -19.44
CA LYS A 308 -4.36 -44.11 -19.90
C LYS A 308 -3.72 -42.77 -19.66
N ALA A 309 -4.41 -41.67 -19.99
CA ALA A 309 -3.94 -40.30 -19.71
C ALA A 309 -3.78 -40.01 -18.21
N THR A 310 -4.69 -40.52 -17.36
CA THR A 310 -4.57 -40.38 -15.90
C THR A 310 -3.36 -41.13 -15.36
N ARG A 311 -3.11 -42.34 -15.81
CA ARG A 311 -1.95 -43.14 -15.39
C ARG A 311 -0.61 -42.58 -15.89
N GLU A 312 -0.55 -41.99 -17.09
CA GLU A 312 0.64 -41.32 -17.61
C GLU A 312 0.96 -40.05 -16.78
N ALA A 313 -0.06 -39.26 -16.41
CA ALA A 313 0.13 -38.10 -15.54
C ALA A 313 0.65 -38.47 -14.14
N ASP A 314 0.09 -39.51 -13.52
CA ASP A 314 0.51 -40.02 -12.22
C ASP A 314 1.96 -40.55 -12.22
N ILE A 315 2.37 -41.24 -13.31
CA ILE A 315 3.73 -41.76 -13.45
C ILE A 315 4.75 -40.66 -13.66
N ILE A 316 4.45 -39.60 -14.41
CA ILE A 316 5.35 -38.47 -14.65
C ILE A 316 5.57 -37.69 -13.34
N VAL A 317 4.50 -37.43 -12.58
CA VAL A 317 4.58 -36.74 -11.28
C VAL A 317 5.38 -37.55 -10.25
N ALA A 318 5.16 -38.89 -10.22
CA ALA A 318 5.92 -39.77 -9.31
C ALA A 318 7.41 -39.84 -9.67
N ALA A 319 7.77 -39.91 -10.96
CA ALA A 319 9.14 -39.93 -11.44
C ALA A 319 9.88 -38.62 -11.21
N GLU A 320 9.21 -37.44 -11.31
CA GLU A 320 9.82 -36.14 -11.00
C GLU A 320 10.08 -35.97 -9.50
N ILE A 321 9.20 -36.47 -8.65
CA ILE A 321 9.38 -36.46 -7.19
C ILE A 321 10.58 -37.34 -6.79
N GLU A 322 10.72 -38.51 -7.39
CA GLU A 322 11.79 -39.46 -7.12
C GLU A 322 13.16 -38.91 -7.60
N LYS A 323 13.20 -38.30 -8.79
CA LYS A 323 14.39 -37.64 -9.33
C LYS A 323 14.87 -36.48 -8.46
N LYS A 324 13.95 -35.65 -7.92
CA LYS A 324 14.29 -34.59 -6.99
C LYS A 324 14.77 -35.07 -5.61
N LYS A 325 14.30 -36.24 -5.14
CA LYS A 325 14.81 -36.87 -3.92
C LYS A 325 16.25 -37.34 -4.05
N MET A 326 16.63 -37.83 -5.23
CA MET A 326 18.00 -38.32 -5.50
C MET A 326 19.02 -37.17 -5.77
N GLU A 327 18.57 -35.94 -6.03
CA GLU A 327 19.46 -34.77 -6.20
C GLU A 327 19.73 -34.02 -4.88
N ILE A 328 19.08 -34.41 -3.78
CA ILE A 328 19.18 -33.75 -2.46
C ILE A 328 19.98 -34.60 -1.44
N ASP A 329 20.20 -35.90 -1.72
CA ASP A 329 21.13 -36.79 -0.99
C ASP A 329 22.53 -36.83 -1.67
#